data_036d826f8b60a3b0c17d314ff897cca7
#
_entry.id   036d826f8b60a3b0c17d314ff897cca7
#
_cell.length_a   1.000
_cell.length_b   1.000
_cell.length_c   1.000
_cell.angle_alpha   90.00
_cell.angle_beta   90.00
_cell.angle_gamma   90.00
#
_symmetry.space_group_name_H-M   'P 1'
#
loop_
_entity.id
_entity.type
_entity.pdbx_description
1 polymer ?
#
loop_
_entity_poly.entity_id
_entity_poly.type
_entity_poly.pdbx_seq_one_letter_code
_entity_poly.pdbx_strand_id
1 'polypeptide(L)'
;MNKNKKLILVRHAPVEKVNGYIPKNNPNAVINLDHIKKLAYYIPKASYCYVSPLKRTIQTAKALSKFVYFEDIIKERDLVEQNFGDWSGKKISDVWEELKHHKSHHNFSFICPETCPPNGDSYLDQCKRVANFIDNFNFDNKNSVVLVTHSGTIRAILSHILEIDPDKSIGIEISHLSFTLIEAAYKQDHEHRGGKYRLLKVNQQFI
;
A
#
# COMPACT_ATOMS: atom_id res chain seq x y z
N MET A 1 -9.72 -29.18 -6.69
CA MET A 1 -10.47 -27.94 -6.37
C MET A 1 -9.54 -26.77 -6.54
N ASN A 2 -9.78 -25.91 -7.50
CA ASN A 2 -9.01 -24.67 -7.69
C ASN A 2 -9.36 -23.72 -6.54
N LYS A 3 -8.38 -23.43 -5.67
CA LYS A 3 -8.58 -22.55 -4.52
C LYS A 3 -8.41 -21.09 -4.96
N ASN A 4 -9.27 -20.21 -4.46
CA ASN A 4 -9.08 -18.78 -4.59
C ASN A 4 -7.69 -18.37 -4.11
N LYS A 5 -7.11 -17.37 -4.77
CA LYS A 5 -5.77 -16.87 -4.45
C LYS A 5 -5.86 -15.84 -3.33
N LYS A 6 -4.81 -15.72 -2.52
CA LYS A 6 -4.74 -14.72 -1.45
C LYS A 6 -3.79 -13.60 -1.83
N LEU A 7 -4.27 -12.38 -1.77
CA LEU A 7 -3.49 -11.16 -1.87
C LEU A 7 -3.43 -10.50 -0.49
N ILE A 8 -2.23 -10.36 0.04
CA ILE A 8 -1.96 -9.86 1.37
C ILE A 8 -1.20 -8.55 1.23
N LEU A 9 -1.79 -7.47 1.72
CA LEU A 9 -1.18 -6.15 1.69
C LEU A 9 -0.64 -5.83 3.08
N VAL A 10 0.63 -5.48 3.16
CA VAL A 10 1.31 -5.10 4.40
C VAL A 10 1.88 -3.70 4.25
N ARG A 11 1.45 -2.77 5.10
CA ARG A 11 2.11 -1.47 5.19
C ARG A 11 3.46 -1.65 5.89
N HIS A 12 4.50 -1.01 5.35
CA HIS A 12 5.85 -1.03 5.95
C HIS A 12 5.85 -0.64 7.44
N ALA A 13 6.90 -1.04 8.16
CA ALA A 13 7.13 -0.65 9.55
C ALA A 13 7.24 0.88 9.71
N PRO A 14 6.99 1.42 10.92
CA PRO A 14 7.13 2.85 11.18
C PRO A 14 8.46 3.41 10.67
N VAL A 15 8.47 4.71 10.40
CA VAL A 15 9.67 5.49 10.10
C VAL A 15 9.80 6.61 11.13
N GLU A 16 11.00 7.11 11.34
CA GLU A 16 11.16 8.33 12.12
C GLU A 16 10.41 9.48 11.43
N LYS A 17 9.54 10.13 12.17
CA LYS A 17 8.73 11.26 11.70
C LYS A 17 9.05 12.49 12.51
N VAL A 18 9.09 13.63 11.83
CA VAL A 18 9.02 14.94 12.47
C VAL A 18 7.58 15.42 12.33
N ASN A 19 6.90 15.67 13.46
CA ASN A 19 5.52 16.12 13.45
C ASN A 19 5.39 17.45 12.69
N GLY A 20 4.34 17.57 11.87
CA GLY A 20 4.10 18.77 11.05
C GLY A 20 4.95 18.86 9.77
N TYR A 21 5.76 17.83 9.46
CA TYR A 21 6.55 17.78 8.24
C TYR A 21 6.09 16.65 7.31
N ILE A 22 6.19 16.90 6.01
CA ILE A 22 6.03 15.87 4.99
C ILE A 22 7.23 14.91 5.08
N PRO A 23 7.03 13.59 5.07
CA PRO A 23 8.13 12.64 5.15
C PRO A 23 9.17 12.86 4.04
N LYS A 24 10.45 12.66 4.37
CA LYS A 24 11.51 12.58 3.34
C LYS A 24 11.22 11.42 2.39
N ASN A 25 11.70 11.52 1.15
CA ASN A 25 11.35 10.55 0.10
C ASN A 25 11.67 9.09 0.46
N ASN A 26 12.78 8.81 1.13
CA ASN A 26 13.21 7.43 1.34
C ASN A 26 13.83 7.18 2.73
N PRO A 27 13.07 7.40 3.84
CA PRO A 27 13.57 7.15 5.19
C PRO A 27 13.72 5.65 5.47
N ASN A 28 14.55 5.32 6.48
CA ASN A 28 14.65 3.97 7.00
C ASN A 28 13.43 3.60 7.84
N ALA A 29 13.15 2.29 7.93
CA ALA A 29 12.14 1.75 8.83
C ALA A 29 12.70 1.59 10.25
N VAL A 30 11.85 1.84 11.24
CA VAL A 30 12.10 1.48 12.65
C VAL A 30 11.50 0.08 12.86
N ILE A 31 12.37 -0.92 12.95
CA ILE A 31 11.96 -2.34 13.03
C ILE A 31 11.82 -2.77 14.48
N ASN A 32 10.61 -3.19 14.86
CA ASN A 32 10.33 -3.93 16.08
C ASN A 32 10.09 -5.41 15.70
N LEU A 33 11.00 -6.30 16.11
CA LEU A 33 10.94 -7.71 15.71
C LEU A 33 9.75 -8.47 16.34
N ASP A 34 9.25 -8.06 17.50
CA ASP A 34 8.09 -8.71 18.13
C ASP A 34 6.81 -8.42 17.33
N HIS A 35 6.61 -7.17 16.89
CA HIS A 35 5.49 -6.81 16.03
C HIS A 35 5.61 -7.52 14.68
N ILE A 36 6.81 -7.59 14.09
CA ILE A 36 7.07 -8.35 12.84
C ILE A 36 6.72 -9.82 13.02
N LYS A 37 7.11 -10.45 14.14
CA LYS A 37 6.83 -11.86 14.44
C LYS A 37 5.34 -12.12 14.57
N LYS A 38 4.60 -11.25 15.27
CA LYS A 38 3.14 -11.36 15.40
C LYS A 38 2.45 -11.26 14.02
N LEU A 39 2.84 -10.28 13.19
CA LEU A 39 2.31 -10.14 11.83
C LEU A 39 2.64 -11.38 10.98
N ALA A 40 3.86 -11.87 11.04
CA ALA A 40 4.35 -12.99 10.26
C ALA A 40 3.55 -14.28 10.49
N TYR A 41 2.98 -14.47 11.68
CA TYR A 41 2.14 -15.63 12.02
C TYR A 41 0.90 -15.75 11.11
N TYR A 42 0.40 -14.63 10.59
CA TYR A 42 -0.79 -14.59 9.73
C TYR A 42 -0.48 -14.66 8.23
N ILE A 43 0.79 -14.59 7.86
CA ILE A 43 1.23 -14.71 6.47
C ILE A 43 1.42 -16.20 6.14
N PRO A 44 0.77 -16.75 5.11
CA PRO A 44 0.97 -18.14 4.71
C PRO A 44 2.43 -18.41 4.34
N LYS A 45 2.94 -19.57 4.72
CA LYS A 45 4.26 -20.05 4.26
C LYS A 45 4.26 -20.26 2.75
N ALA A 46 5.42 -20.14 2.14
CA ALA A 46 5.61 -20.26 0.69
C ALA A 46 4.77 -19.24 -0.12
N SER A 47 4.78 -17.99 0.34
CA SER A 47 4.18 -16.85 -0.39
C SER A 47 5.23 -16.20 -1.28
N TYR A 48 4.80 -15.65 -2.40
CA TYR A 48 5.60 -14.70 -3.19
C TYR A 48 5.50 -13.31 -2.58
N CYS A 49 6.62 -12.61 -2.42
CA CYS A 49 6.66 -11.27 -1.85
C CYS A 49 7.05 -10.25 -2.92
N TYR A 50 6.15 -9.33 -3.22
CA TYR A 50 6.45 -8.15 -4.01
C TYR A 50 6.65 -6.95 -3.07
N VAL A 51 7.69 -6.18 -3.31
CA VAL A 51 8.08 -5.11 -2.41
C VAL A 51 8.34 -3.82 -3.18
N SER A 52 7.77 -2.72 -2.71
CA SER A 52 8.16 -1.39 -3.19
C SER A 52 9.68 -1.21 -3.06
N PRO A 53 10.38 -0.55 -4.02
CA PRO A 53 11.83 -0.38 -3.98
C PRO A 53 12.32 0.60 -2.89
N LEU A 54 11.43 1.20 -2.11
CA LEU A 54 11.82 2.14 -1.05
C LEU A 54 12.44 1.40 0.16
N LYS A 55 13.41 2.03 0.83
CA LYS A 55 14.18 1.41 1.92
C LYS A 55 13.30 0.79 3.00
N ARG A 56 12.31 1.54 3.50
CA ARG A 56 11.40 1.11 4.58
C ARG A 56 10.62 -0.16 4.26
N THR A 57 10.20 -0.34 3.00
CA THR A 57 9.49 -1.55 2.56
C THR A 57 10.42 -2.74 2.40
N ILE A 58 11.62 -2.53 1.82
CA ILE A 58 12.66 -3.58 1.71
C ILE A 58 13.10 -4.05 3.10
N GLN A 59 13.32 -3.13 4.04
CA GLN A 59 13.72 -3.46 5.41
C GLN A 59 12.60 -4.22 6.14
N THR A 60 11.33 -3.86 5.92
CA THR A 60 10.19 -4.59 6.46
C THR A 60 10.10 -6.00 5.88
N ALA A 61 10.22 -6.17 4.57
CA ALA A 61 10.21 -7.48 3.93
C ALA A 61 11.36 -8.37 4.42
N LYS A 62 12.57 -7.82 4.53
CA LYS A 62 13.73 -8.53 5.13
C LYS A 62 13.51 -8.91 6.59
N ALA A 63 12.82 -8.10 7.38
CA ALA A 63 12.49 -8.44 8.75
C ALA A 63 11.43 -9.57 8.81
N LEU A 64 10.42 -9.54 7.94
CA LEU A 64 9.41 -10.60 7.80
C LEU A 64 10.04 -11.93 7.37
N SER A 65 11.01 -11.92 6.45
CA SER A 65 11.66 -13.14 5.95
C SER A 65 12.45 -13.91 7.02
N LYS A 66 12.66 -13.34 8.20
CA LYS A 66 13.18 -14.07 9.37
C LYS A 66 12.18 -15.05 9.98
N PHE A 67 10.88 -14.87 9.72
CA PHE A 67 9.79 -15.63 10.33
C PHE A 67 8.87 -16.30 9.29
N VAL A 68 8.87 -15.81 8.04
CA VAL A 68 8.08 -16.34 6.92
C VAL A 68 9.03 -16.74 5.81
N TYR A 69 8.87 -17.94 5.28
CA TYR A 69 9.54 -18.33 4.05
C TYR A 69 8.81 -17.71 2.86
N PHE A 70 9.52 -16.90 2.08
CA PHE A 70 9.07 -16.40 0.79
C PHE A 70 9.75 -17.18 -0.33
N GLU A 71 9.00 -17.60 -1.35
CA GLU A 71 9.53 -18.24 -2.56
C GLU A 71 10.47 -17.28 -3.29
N ASP A 72 10.11 -16.02 -3.34
CA ASP A 72 10.90 -14.94 -3.91
C ASP A 72 10.53 -13.60 -3.29
N ILE A 73 11.45 -12.63 -3.34
CA ILE A 73 11.24 -11.23 -2.94
C ILE A 73 11.56 -10.34 -4.14
N ILE A 74 10.52 -9.93 -4.84
CA ILE A 74 10.57 -9.20 -6.10
C ILE A 74 10.35 -7.71 -5.86
N LYS A 75 11.24 -6.86 -6.34
CA LYS A 75 11.03 -5.41 -6.31
C LYS A 75 10.07 -5.00 -7.41
N GLU A 76 9.02 -4.26 -7.01
CA GLU A 76 7.98 -3.79 -7.92
C GLU A 76 7.84 -2.26 -7.83
N ARG A 77 8.08 -1.57 -8.95
CA ARG A 77 8.08 -0.10 -9.01
C ARG A 77 6.67 0.49 -8.87
N ASP A 78 5.67 -0.20 -9.35
CA ASP A 78 4.29 0.28 -9.29
C ASP A 78 3.72 0.29 -7.87
N LEU A 79 4.41 -0.36 -6.92
CA LEU A 79 4.08 -0.35 -5.49
C LEU A 79 4.67 0.85 -4.72
N VAL A 80 5.34 1.83 -5.36
CA VAL A 80 5.87 3.01 -4.65
C VAL A 80 4.76 3.89 -4.11
N GLU A 81 5.05 4.62 -3.02
CA GLU A 81 4.16 5.63 -2.47
C GLU A 81 4.12 6.86 -3.38
N GLN A 82 3.10 7.71 -3.23
CA GLN A 82 3.03 9.03 -3.85
C GLN A 82 4.36 9.77 -3.66
N ASN A 83 4.86 10.34 -4.73
CA ASN A 83 6.06 11.17 -4.70
C ASN A 83 5.67 12.62 -4.41
N PHE A 84 6.06 13.12 -3.24
CA PHE A 84 5.80 14.52 -2.87
C PHE A 84 6.78 15.53 -3.49
N GLY A 85 7.65 15.09 -4.41
CA GLY A 85 8.53 15.97 -5.16
C GLY A 85 9.28 16.99 -4.27
N ASP A 86 9.19 18.25 -4.62
CA ASP A 86 9.85 19.36 -3.91
C ASP A 86 9.22 19.67 -2.54
N TRP A 87 8.08 19.08 -2.21
CA TRP A 87 7.48 19.22 -0.88
C TRP A 87 8.04 18.21 0.13
N SER A 88 8.80 17.22 -0.32
CA SER A 88 9.41 16.24 0.56
C SER A 88 10.31 16.86 1.61
N GLY A 89 9.99 16.68 2.89
CA GLY A 89 10.72 17.27 4.02
C GLY A 89 10.33 18.71 4.36
N LYS A 90 9.43 19.37 3.62
CA LYS A 90 8.88 20.68 3.98
C LYS A 90 7.90 20.58 5.16
N LYS A 91 7.66 21.70 5.84
CA LYS A 91 6.55 21.81 6.80
C LYS A 91 5.21 21.78 6.05
N ILE A 92 4.23 21.09 6.62
CA ILE A 92 2.87 21.05 6.05
C ILE A 92 2.25 22.46 6.01
N SER A 93 2.52 23.29 7.03
CA SER A 93 2.07 24.69 7.06
C SER A 93 2.56 25.51 5.87
N ASP A 94 3.81 25.30 5.46
CA ASP A 94 4.41 26.06 4.35
C ASP A 94 3.76 25.64 3.02
N VAL A 95 3.46 24.35 2.87
CA VAL A 95 2.73 23.83 1.69
C VAL A 95 1.30 24.38 1.67
N TRP A 96 0.63 24.49 2.81
CA TRP A 96 -0.70 25.10 2.87
C TRP A 96 -0.69 26.57 2.48
N GLU A 97 0.35 27.32 2.82
CA GLU A 97 0.53 28.69 2.35
C GLU A 97 0.73 28.76 0.81
N GLU A 98 1.49 27.82 0.23
CA GLU A 98 1.60 27.67 -1.22
C GLU A 98 0.24 27.38 -1.86
N LEU A 99 -0.61 26.60 -1.19
CA LEU A 99 -1.93 26.14 -1.66
C LEU A 99 -3.11 27.04 -1.25
N LYS A 100 -2.88 28.17 -0.55
CA LYS A 100 -3.94 29.01 0.03
C LYS A 100 -5.02 29.50 -0.96
N HIS A 101 -4.71 29.53 -2.24
CA HIS A 101 -5.67 29.87 -3.30
C HIS A 101 -6.47 28.68 -3.81
N HIS A 102 -6.15 27.45 -3.41
CA HIS A 102 -6.95 26.26 -3.70
C HIS A 102 -8.15 26.22 -2.75
N LYS A 103 -9.35 26.09 -3.33
CA LYS A 103 -10.62 26.20 -2.59
C LYS A 103 -11.01 24.93 -1.82
N SER A 104 -10.36 23.81 -2.08
CA SER A 104 -10.76 22.52 -1.53
C SER A 104 -9.74 21.98 -0.52
N HIS A 105 -10.25 21.50 0.62
CA HIS A 105 -9.49 20.80 1.64
C HIS A 105 -10.05 19.39 1.83
N HIS A 106 -9.18 18.41 2.01
CA HIS A 106 -9.60 17.04 2.27
C HIS A 106 -9.61 16.77 3.79
N ASN A 107 -10.68 16.15 4.31
CA ASN A 107 -10.85 15.92 5.76
C ASN A 107 -9.78 15.00 6.38
N PHE A 108 -9.21 14.07 5.60
CA PHE A 108 -8.29 13.03 6.08
C PHE A 108 -6.92 13.07 5.41
N SER A 109 -6.62 14.13 4.65
CA SER A 109 -5.33 14.34 4.00
C SER A 109 -4.94 15.81 4.08
N PHE A 110 -3.64 16.10 4.01
CA PHE A 110 -3.16 17.48 3.97
C PHE A 110 -3.27 18.11 2.58
N ILE A 111 -3.55 17.32 1.53
CA ILE A 111 -3.81 17.75 0.15
C ILE A 111 -4.96 16.94 -0.44
N CYS A 112 -5.60 17.49 -1.48
CA CYS A 112 -6.61 16.79 -2.26
C CYS A 112 -5.99 15.77 -3.22
N PRO A 113 -6.76 14.73 -3.65
CA PRO A 113 -6.24 13.65 -4.51
C PRO A 113 -5.63 14.11 -5.83
N GLU A 114 -6.19 15.17 -6.43
CA GLU A 114 -5.73 15.75 -7.69
C GLU A 114 -4.51 16.66 -7.54
N THR A 115 -4.16 17.04 -6.32
CA THR A 115 -3.04 17.95 -6.07
C THR A 115 -1.71 17.28 -6.41
N CYS A 116 -1.01 17.84 -7.38
CA CYS A 116 0.30 17.36 -7.82
C CYS A 116 1.40 18.27 -7.27
N PRO A 117 2.27 17.77 -6.37
CA PRO A 117 3.45 18.51 -5.93
C PRO A 117 4.40 18.82 -7.10
N PRO A 118 5.13 19.94 -7.08
CA PRO A 118 6.17 20.20 -8.08
C PRO A 118 7.19 19.04 -8.13
N ASN A 119 7.50 18.54 -9.32
CA ASN A 119 8.37 17.36 -9.55
C ASN A 119 7.91 16.08 -8.82
N GLY A 120 6.62 15.98 -8.48
CA GLY A 120 5.99 14.84 -7.84
C GLY A 120 4.88 14.21 -8.68
N ASP A 121 4.04 13.41 -8.04
CA ASP A 121 2.81 12.86 -8.61
C ASP A 121 1.61 13.15 -7.68
N SER A 122 0.41 13.19 -8.26
CA SER A 122 -0.83 13.27 -7.48
C SER A 122 -1.22 11.89 -6.93
N TYR A 123 -2.15 11.85 -5.97
CA TYR A 123 -2.73 10.58 -5.55
C TYR A 123 -3.51 9.90 -6.68
N LEU A 124 -4.15 10.68 -7.57
CA LEU A 124 -4.83 10.13 -8.76
C LEU A 124 -3.85 9.44 -9.72
N ASP A 125 -2.63 9.98 -9.89
CA ASP A 125 -1.60 9.33 -10.70
C ASP A 125 -1.11 8.02 -10.05
N GLN A 126 -0.96 8.01 -8.73
CA GLN A 126 -0.69 6.79 -7.98
C GLN A 126 -1.81 5.75 -8.17
N CYS A 127 -3.09 6.16 -8.10
CA CYS A 127 -4.23 5.27 -8.33
C CYS A 127 -4.19 4.65 -9.73
N LYS A 128 -3.93 5.44 -10.78
CA LYS A 128 -3.80 4.93 -12.15
C LYS A 128 -2.67 3.91 -12.31
N ARG A 129 -1.49 4.20 -11.75
CA ARG A 129 -0.33 3.29 -11.78
C ARG A 129 -0.66 1.97 -11.08
N VAL A 130 -1.25 2.04 -9.91
CA VAL A 130 -1.61 0.86 -9.09
C VAL A 130 -2.73 0.05 -9.74
N ALA A 131 -3.73 0.70 -10.34
CA ALA A 131 -4.79 0.02 -11.10
C ALA A 131 -4.19 -0.81 -12.24
N ASN A 132 -3.32 -0.21 -13.05
CA ASN A 132 -2.64 -0.90 -14.13
C ASN A 132 -1.81 -2.10 -13.64
N PHE A 133 -1.12 -1.98 -12.51
CA PHE A 133 -0.40 -3.10 -11.89
C PHE A 133 -1.34 -4.23 -11.49
N ILE A 134 -2.47 -3.95 -10.81
CA ILE A 134 -3.42 -4.96 -10.33
C ILE A 134 -4.13 -5.66 -11.50
N ASP A 135 -4.50 -4.93 -12.55
CA ASP A 135 -5.18 -5.49 -13.72
C ASP A 135 -4.28 -6.46 -14.50
N ASN A 136 -2.99 -6.15 -14.57
CA ASN A 136 -2.00 -6.99 -15.26
C ASN A 136 -1.34 -8.02 -14.31
N PHE A 137 -1.71 -8.07 -13.02
CA PHE A 137 -1.08 -8.96 -12.06
C PHE A 137 -1.48 -10.42 -12.30
N ASN A 138 -0.48 -11.25 -12.59
CA ASN A 138 -0.66 -12.67 -12.81
C ASN A 138 -0.47 -13.48 -11.51
N PHE A 139 -1.53 -14.21 -11.11
CA PHE A 139 -1.52 -15.12 -9.97
C PHE A 139 -1.14 -16.57 -10.33
N ASP A 140 -0.79 -16.87 -11.58
CA ASP A 140 -0.47 -18.22 -12.00
C ASP A 140 0.61 -18.84 -11.12
N ASN A 141 0.37 -20.09 -10.71
CA ASN A 141 1.24 -20.85 -9.80
C ASN A 141 1.49 -20.22 -8.42
N LYS A 142 0.80 -19.11 -8.08
CA LYS A 142 0.91 -18.44 -6.78
C LYS A 142 -0.38 -18.62 -5.99
N ASN A 143 -0.34 -19.35 -4.87
CA ASN A 143 -1.50 -19.50 -3.99
C ASN A 143 -1.68 -18.30 -3.05
N SER A 144 -0.59 -17.66 -2.68
CA SER A 144 -0.60 -16.45 -1.89
C SER A 144 0.51 -15.49 -2.32
N VAL A 145 0.17 -14.21 -2.35
CA VAL A 145 1.07 -13.11 -2.70
C VAL A 145 1.02 -12.07 -1.60
N VAL A 146 2.18 -11.61 -1.17
CA VAL A 146 2.34 -10.55 -0.18
C VAL A 146 2.87 -9.31 -0.89
N LEU A 147 2.20 -8.18 -0.74
CA LEU A 147 2.68 -6.88 -1.20
C LEU A 147 3.12 -6.07 0.03
N VAL A 148 4.42 -5.84 0.19
CA VAL A 148 4.94 -4.94 1.23
C VAL A 148 5.09 -3.55 0.65
N THR A 149 4.20 -2.65 1.05
CA THR A 149 4.03 -1.35 0.42
C THR A 149 3.65 -0.24 1.42
N HIS A 150 2.86 0.73 1.02
CA HIS A 150 2.58 1.98 1.70
C HIS A 150 1.07 2.20 1.87
N SER A 151 0.68 3.16 2.72
CA SER A 151 -0.73 3.46 2.98
C SER A 151 -1.48 3.95 1.74
N GLY A 152 -0.89 4.88 0.97
CA GLY A 152 -1.51 5.39 -0.25
C GLY A 152 -1.67 4.30 -1.29
N THR A 153 -0.63 3.47 -1.50
CA THR A 153 -0.70 2.33 -2.43
C THR A 153 -1.78 1.31 -2.03
N ILE A 154 -1.91 0.98 -0.72
CA ILE A 154 -2.96 0.06 -0.25
C ILE A 154 -4.35 0.65 -0.47
N ARG A 155 -4.55 1.95 -0.19
CA ARG A 155 -5.80 2.66 -0.47
C ARG A 155 -6.13 2.66 -1.97
N ALA A 156 -5.13 2.90 -2.83
CA ALA A 156 -5.29 2.86 -4.27
C ALA A 156 -5.69 1.46 -4.79
N ILE A 157 -5.11 0.38 -4.23
CA ILE A 157 -5.54 -1.00 -4.51
C ILE A 157 -7.00 -1.20 -4.11
N LEU A 158 -7.38 -0.80 -2.88
CA LEU A 158 -8.74 -0.95 -2.39
C LEU A 158 -9.74 -0.10 -3.19
N SER A 159 -9.36 1.13 -3.55
CA SER A 159 -10.15 2.01 -4.44
C SER A 159 -10.46 1.31 -5.76
N HIS A 160 -9.44 0.74 -6.41
CA HIS A 160 -9.59 0.07 -7.69
C HIS A 160 -10.44 -1.20 -7.62
N ILE A 161 -10.10 -2.14 -6.72
CA ILE A 161 -10.76 -3.46 -6.67
C ILE A 161 -12.19 -3.42 -6.12
N LEU A 162 -12.55 -2.39 -5.36
CA LEU A 162 -13.87 -2.20 -4.77
C LEU A 162 -14.67 -1.08 -5.44
N GLU A 163 -14.12 -0.48 -6.51
CA GLU A 163 -14.73 0.64 -7.25
C GLU A 163 -15.10 1.83 -6.34
N ILE A 164 -14.26 2.08 -5.31
CA ILE A 164 -14.42 3.22 -4.41
C ILE A 164 -13.74 4.44 -5.05
N ASP A 165 -14.44 5.57 -5.04
CA ASP A 165 -13.87 6.85 -5.47
C ASP A 165 -12.53 7.13 -4.75
N PRO A 166 -11.45 7.51 -5.46
CA PRO A 166 -10.15 7.80 -4.87
C PRO A 166 -10.21 8.81 -3.72
N ASP A 167 -11.03 9.85 -3.84
CA ASP A 167 -11.23 10.84 -2.77
C ASP A 167 -11.73 10.19 -1.47
N LYS A 168 -12.72 9.30 -1.58
CA LYS A 168 -13.27 8.57 -0.43
C LYS A 168 -12.31 7.52 0.12
N SER A 169 -11.48 6.91 -0.74
CA SER A 169 -10.52 5.89 -0.33
C SER A 169 -9.46 6.42 0.63
N ILE A 170 -9.14 7.72 0.58
CA ILE A 170 -8.23 8.39 1.52
C ILE A 170 -8.71 8.25 2.97
N GLY A 171 -10.02 8.19 3.20
CA GLY A 171 -10.63 7.96 4.51
C GLY A 171 -10.40 6.56 5.09
N ILE A 172 -9.88 5.60 4.33
CA ILE A 172 -9.55 4.26 4.84
C ILE A 172 -8.26 4.34 5.65
N GLU A 173 -8.34 4.05 6.94
CA GLU A 173 -7.14 4.00 7.79
C GLU A 173 -6.30 2.75 7.46
N ILE A 174 -5.00 2.96 7.28
CA ILE A 174 -4.01 1.89 7.08
C ILE A 174 -2.84 2.17 8.02
N SER A 175 -2.73 1.46 9.11
CA SER A 175 -1.68 1.61 10.13
C SER A 175 -0.38 0.92 9.74
N HIS A 176 0.75 1.34 10.30
CA HIS A 176 2.04 0.65 10.09
C HIS A 176 1.96 -0.80 10.57
N LEU A 177 2.58 -1.72 9.83
CA LEU A 177 2.54 -3.17 10.06
C LEU A 177 1.12 -3.73 10.10
N SER A 178 0.13 -3.01 9.55
CA SER A 178 -1.20 -3.56 9.37
C SER A 178 -1.23 -4.58 8.22
N PHE A 179 -2.20 -5.47 8.34
CA PHE A 179 -2.48 -6.57 7.43
C PHE A 179 -3.85 -6.37 6.78
N THR A 180 -3.89 -6.35 5.47
CA THR A 180 -5.13 -6.33 4.68
C THR A 180 -5.17 -7.60 3.85
N LEU A 181 -6.26 -8.36 3.92
CA LEU A 181 -6.43 -9.65 3.24
C LEU A 181 -7.53 -9.56 2.19
N ILE A 182 -7.15 -9.86 0.97
CA ILE A 182 -8.04 -9.93 -0.18
C ILE A 182 -7.97 -11.35 -0.75
N GLU A 183 -9.10 -11.86 -1.17
CA GLU A 183 -9.22 -13.10 -1.91
C GLU A 183 -9.53 -12.78 -3.36
N ALA A 184 -8.74 -13.32 -4.29
CA ALA A 184 -8.97 -13.24 -5.72
C ALA A 184 -9.59 -14.52 -6.24
N ALA A 185 -10.71 -14.42 -6.96
CA ALA A 185 -11.36 -15.55 -7.59
C ALA A 185 -10.44 -16.20 -8.63
N TYR A 186 -10.41 -17.53 -8.65
CA TYR A 186 -9.56 -18.30 -9.57
C TYR A 186 -10.00 -18.17 -11.02
N LYS A 187 -11.32 -18.13 -11.26
CA LYS A 187 -11.92 -17.97 -12.58
C LYS A 187 -12.81 -16.75 -12.61
N GLN A 188 -12.71 -16.02 -13.70
CA GLN A 188 -13.76 -15.11 -14.15
C GLN A 188 -14.20 -15.60 -15.53
N ASP A 189 -15.42 -16.09 -15.61
CA ASP A 189 -16.10 -16.40 -16.85
C ASP A 189 -17.48 -15.75 -16.82
N HIS A 190 -18.18 -15.81 -17.94
CA HIS A 190 -19.50 -15.19 -18.10
C HIS A 190 -20.60 -15.82 -17.22
N GLU A 191 -20.32 -16.96 -16.59
CA GLU A 191 -21.27 -17.66 -15.71
C GLU A 191 -21.18 -17.18 -14.26
N HIS A 192 -20.09 -16.47 -13.87
CA HIS A 192 -19.87 -16.00 -12.52
C HIS A 192 -20.17 -14.50 -12.38
N ARG A 193 -21.07 -14.14 -11.47
CA ARG A 193 -21.40 -12.76 -11.11
C ARG A 193 -20.54 -12.28 -9.93
N GLY A 194 -20.39 -10.99 -9.82
CA GLY A 194 -19.61 -10.32 -8.79
C GLY A 194 -18.19 -10.00 -9.25
N GLY A 195 -17.49 -9.23 -8.48
CA GLY A 195 -16.12 -8.83 -8.78
C GLY A 195 -15.10 -9.96 -8.62
N LYS A 196 -13.93 -9.78 -9.21
CA LYS A 196 -12.78 -10.71 -9.08
C LYS A 196 -12.26 -10.79 -7.64
N TYR A 197 -12.49 -9.77 -6.83
CA TYR A 197 -11.87 -9.62 -5.52
C TYR A 197 -12.90 -9.59 -4.40
N ARG A 198 -12.56 -10.20 -3.26
CA ARG A 198 -13.32 -10.14 -2.02
C ARG A 198 -12.43 -9.64 -0.89
N LEU A 199 -12.78 -8.51 -0.28
CA LEU A 199 -12.08 -8.01 0.90
C LEU A 199 -12.50 -8.84 2.13
N LEU A 200 -11.53 -9.45 2.80
CA LEU A 200 -11.76 -10.27 4.00
C LEU A 200 -11.39 -9.52 5.28
N LYS A 201 -10.31 -8.74 5.24
CA LYS A 201 -9.82 -7.93 6.37
C LYS A 201 -9.18 -6.66 5.85
N VAL A 202 -9.34 -5.57 6.58
CA VAL A 202 -8.65 -4.31 6.32
C VAL A 202 -8.03 -3.78 7.60
N ASN A 203 -6.81 -3.22 7.50
CA ASN A 203 -6.10 -2.58 8.60
C ASN A 203 -6.01 -3.42 9.90
N GLN A 204 -5.96 -4.75 9.79
CA GLN A 204 -5.81 -5.62 10.97
C GLN A 204 -4.44 -5.39 11.61
N GLN A 205 -4.41 -5.03 12.87
CA GLN A 205 -3.20 -4.85 13.67
C GLN A 205 -3.03 -6.03 14.63
N PHE A 206 -1.77 -6.31 14.97
CA PHE A 206 -1.36 -7.38 15.91
C PHE A 206 -0.49 -6.76 17.00
N ILE A 207 -1.14 -6.12 17.96
CA ILE A 207 -0.51 -5.44 19.10
C ILE A 207 -0.21 -6.43 20.23
#